data_55d1598bfcbe3ce5d1add3a9ae9c3ae2
#
_entry.id   55d1598bfcbe3ce5d1add3a9ae9c3ae2
#
_cell.length_a   1.000
_cell.length_b   1.000
_cell.length_c   1.000
_cell.angle_alpha   90.00
_cell.angle_beta   90.00
_cell.angle_gamma   90.00
#
_symmetry.space_group_name_H-M   'P 1'
#
loop_
_entity.id
_entity.type
_entity.pdbx_description
1 polymer ?
#
loop_
_entity_poly.entity_id
_entity_poly.type
_entity_poly.pdbx_seq_one_letter_code
_entity_poly.pdbx_strand_id
1 'polypeptide(L)'
;PIAQRRAADLAGITLSGGQDSIADLTQVLDLIAGQVPLLIEIKDQDGNMGPAVGPLEAAVAEALSPYRGEVAVMSFNPNSVVAFGNIRADIPLGLVTDRFEPDDWPSLSAERRKYLAQISDFGTSGVGFISHNQTQLTDPPVSALKAQGVPVLCWTVRSPDEERRARRIADNIT
;
A
#
# COMPACT_ATOMS: atom_id res chain seq x y z
N PRO A 1 -2.59 3.01 -19.83
CA PRO A 1 -2.20 2.50 -18.51
C PRO A 1 -0.68 2.55 -18.35
N ILE A 2 -0.17 2.80 -17.13
CA ILE A 2 1.28 2.88 -16.84
C ILE A 2 1.98 1.56 -17.23
N ALA A 3 1.37 0.42 -16.89
CA ALA A 3 1.91 -0.91 -17.20
C ALA A 3 2.17 -1.17 -18.70
N GLN A 4 1.62 -0.36 -19.61
CA GLN A 4 1.83 -0.48 -21.06
C GLN A 4 2.88 0.49 -21.61
N ARG A 5 3.52 1.28 -20.75
CA ARG A 5 4.55 2.26 -21.15
C ARG A 5 5.95 1.78 -20.74
N ARG A 6 6.93 2.14 -21.52
CA ARG A 6 8.33 1.90 -21.16
C ARG A 6 8.75 2.89 -20.06
N ALA A 7 9.62 2.48 -19.16
CA ALA A 7 10.14 3.36 -18.10
C ALA A 7 10.72 4.68 -18.63
N ALA A 8 11.45 4.62 -19.75
CA ALA A 8 11.98 5.83 -20.39
C ALA A 8 10.90 6.82 -20.85
N ASP A 9 9.73 6.33 -21.26
CA ASP A 9 8.60 7.17 -21.67
C ASP A 9 7.92 7.81 -20.43
N LEU A 10 7.93 7.11 -19.29
CA LEU A 10 7.39 7.61 -18.02
C LEU A 10 8.27 8.71 -17.43
N ALA A 11 9.60 8.58 -17.54
CA ALA A 11 10.54 9.59 -17.07
C ALA A 11 10.38 10.97 -17.75
N GLY A 12 9.74 11.02 -18.92
CA GLY A 12 9.39 12.26 -19.63
C GLY A 12 8.06 12.90 -19.21
N ILE A 13 7.30 12.26 -18.28
CA ILE A 13 5.99 12.78 -17.85
C ILE A 13 6.19 13.65 -16.61
N THR A 14 5.88 14.94 -16.75
CA THR A 14 5.91 15.88 -15.61
C THR A 14 4.73 15.64 -14.67
N LEU A 15 5.00 15.63 -13.38
CA LEU A 15 4.01 15.52 -12.33
C LEU A 15 3.21 16.82 -12.17
N SER A 16 1.92 16.72 -11.87
CA SER A 16 1.05 17.87 -11.62
C SER A 16 1.55 18.70 -10.45
N GLY A 17 1.68 20.02 -10.66
CA GLY A 17 2.05 20.95 -9.60
C GLY A 17 3.56 21.15 -9.40
N GLY A 18 4.42 20.55 -10.26
CA GLY A 18 5.86 20.69 -10.16
C GLY A 18 6.57 20.61 -11.50
N GLN A 19 7.90 20.54 -11.48
CA GLN A 19 8.76 20.28 -12.65
C GLN A 19 9.34 18.86 -12.62
N ASP A 20 9.10 18.10 -11.56
CA ASP A 20 9.59 16.75 -11.40
C ASP A 20 8.86 15.77 -12.32
N SER A 21 9.54 14.72 -12.70
CA SER A 21 8.99 13.63 -13.51
C SER A 21 8.76 12.35 -12.66
N ILE A 22 8.14 11.35 -13.29
CA ILE A 22 7.97 10.04 -12.66
C ILE A 22 9.35 9.38 -12.54
N ALA A 23 9.84 9.24 -11.31
CA ALA A 23 11.04 8.50 -11.00
C ALA A 23 10.78 6.99 -10.98
N ASP A 24 11.76 6.18 -11.36
CA ASP A 24 11.72 4.75 -11.08
C ASP A 24 12.09 4.44 -9.62
N LEU A 25 11.77 3.22 -9.18
CA LEU A 25 12.00 2.84 -7.78
C LEU A 25 13.49 2.92 -7.40
N THR A 26 14.40 2.55 -8.28
CA THR A 26 15.85 2.59 -8.02
C THR A 26 16.33 4.01 -7.76
N GLN A 27 15.87 4.97 -8.56
CA GLN A 27 16.17 6.40 -8.36
C GLN A 27 15.66 6.90 -6.99
N VAL A 28 14.46 6.46 -6.57
CA VAL A 28 13.93 6.81 -5.24
C VAL A 28 14.76 6.19 -4.13
N LEU A 29 15.14 4.92 -4.27
CA LEU A 29 15.98 4.22 -3.28
C LEU A 29 17.36 4.87 -3.14
N ASP A 30 17.97 5.26 -4.25
CA ASP A 30 19.27 5.96 -4.26
C ASP A 30 19.17 7.35 -3.60
N LEU A 31 18.08 8.08 -3.87
CA LEU A 31 17.84 9.40 -3.26
C LEU A 31 17.66 9.29 -1.74
N ILE A 32 16.86 8.33 -1.28
CA ILE A 32 16.59 8.13 0.15
C ILE A 32 17.83 7.58 0.87
N ALA A 33 18.54 6.65 0.23
CA ALA A 33 19.82 6.09 0.71
C ALA A 33 19.80 5.64 2.18
N GLY A 34 18.67 5.13 2.65
CA GLY A 34 18.50 4.65 4.03
C GLY A 34 18.36 5.74 5.10
N GLN A 35 18.26 7.01 4.73
CA GLN A 35 18.18 8.13 5.67
C GLN A 35 16.87 8.18 6.46
N VAL A 36 15.80 7.64 5.89
CA VAL A 36 14.46 7.52 6.50
C VAL A 36 13.84 6.18 6.12
N PRO A 37 12.97 5.61 6.97
CA PRO A 37 12.20 4.42 6.62
C PRO A 37 11.28 4.68 5.41
N LEU A 38 11.14 3.66 4.56
CA LEU A 38 10.24 3.71 3.39
C LEU A 38 9.03 2.81 3.59
N LEU A 39 7.87 3.30 3.19
CA LEU A 39 6.65 2.53 3.04
C LEU A 39 6.28 2.50 1.55
N ILE A 40 6.38 1.33 0.93
CA ILE A 40 6.16 1.13 -0.50
C ILE A 40 4.79 0.48 -0.70
N GLU A 41 3.94 1.11 -1.49
CA GLU A 41 2.67 0.51 -1.91
C GLU A 41 2.79 -0.08 -3.32
N ILE A 42 2.56 -1.39 -3.43
CA ILE A 42 2.41 -2.07 -4.72
C ILE A 42 0.96 -1.94 -5.18
N LYS A 43 0.75 -1.19 -6.26
CA LYS A 43 -0.59 -0.98 -6.83
C LYS A 43 -1.08 -2.21 -7.59
N ASP A 44 -2.34 -2.57 -7.39
CA ASP A 44 -3.00 -3.59 -8.20
C ASP A 44 -2.98 -3.21 -9.68
N GLN A 45 -2.68 -4.18 -10.57
CA GLN A 45 -2.38 -3.88 -11.97
C GLN A 45 -3.60 -3.96 -12.89
N ASP A 46 -4.61 -4.73 -12.51
CA ASP A 46 -5.81 -4.95 -13.34
C ASP A 46 -7.10 -4.35 -12.74
N GLY A 47 -7.02 -3.82 -11.52
CA GLY A 47 -8.15 -3.21 -10.81
C GLY A 47 -9.14 -4.20 -10.21
N ASN A 48 -8.84 -5.50 -10.24
CA ASN A 48 -9.74 -6.56 -9.78
C ASN A 48 -9.41 -7.08 -8.38
N MET A 49 -8.27 -6.68 -7.82
CA MET A 49 -7.73 -7.18 -6.53
C MET A 49 -7.68 -8.72 -6.52
N GLY A 50 -7.39 -9.31 -7.69
CA GLY A 50 -7.38 -10.75 -7.94
C GLY A 50 -5.98 -11.36 -7.89
N PRO A 51 -5.85 -12.64 -8.30
CA PRO A 51 -4.59 -13.38 -8.27
C PRO A 51 -3.65 -13.08 -9.46
N ALA A 52 -3.97 -12.14 -10.33
CA ALA A 52 -3.14 -11.74 -11.47
C ALA A 52 -1.96 -10.86 -10.99
N VAL A 53 -1.08 -11.43 -10.17
CA VAL A 53 0.07 -10.79 -9.52
C VAL A 53 1.35 -11.56 -9.79
N GLY A 54 2.51 -11.04 -9.37
CA GLY A 54 3.80 -11.73 -9.41
C GLY A 54 4.90 -10.94 -10.12
N PRO A 55 4.73 -10.52 -11.38
CA PRO A 55 5.81 -9.83 -12.10
C PRO A 55 6.24 -8.49 -11.47
N LEU A 56 5.29 -7.67 -11.00
CA LEU A 56 5.60 -6.40 -10.34
C LEU A 56 6.22 -6.62 -8.96
N GLU A 57 5.68 -7.56 -8.20
CA GLU A 57 6.19 -7.95 -6.89
C GLU A 57 7.64 -8.45 -6.97
N ALA A 58 7.94 -9.28 -7.98
CA ALA A 58 9.30 -9.75 -8.23
C ALA A 58 10.25 -8.60 -8.60
N ALA A 59 9.82 -7.68 -9.46
CA ALA A 59 10.62 -6.52 -9.84
C ALA A 59 10.89 -5.57 -8.65
N VAL A 60 9.90 -5.36 -7.77
CA VAL A 60 10.08 -4.58 -6.53
C VAL A 60 11.04 -5.30 -5.59
N ALA A 61 10.91 -6.61 -5.41
CA ALA A 61 11.81 -7.40 -4.57
C ALA A 61 13.26 -7.37 -5.08
N GLU A 62 13.46 -7.42 -6.41
CA GLU A 62 14.76 -7.28 -7.04
C GLU A 62 15.38 -5.90 -6.80
N ALA A 63 14.62 -4.83 -7.03
CA ALA A 63 15.07 -3.46 -6.79
C ALA A 63 15.46 -3.22 -5.31
N LEU A 64 14.77 -3.85 -4.37
CA LEU A 64 15.04 -3.78 -2.95
C LEU A 64 16.23 -4.65 -2.48
N SER A 65 16.72 -5.58 -3.30
CA SER A 65 17.79 -6.50 -2.91
C SER A 65 19.08 -5.80 -2.47
N PRO A 66 19.60 -4.77 -3.16
CA PRO A 66 20.78 -4.02 -2.72
C PRO A 66 20.49 -2.99 -1.62
N TYR A 67 19.23 -2.61 -1.40
CA TYR A 67 18.87 -1.54 -0.47
C TYR A 67 19.11 -1.95 0.98
N ARG A 68 19.64 -1.03 1.80
CA ARG A 68 20.02 -1.28 3.21
C ARG A 68 19.23 -0.43 4.21
N GLY A 69 18.33 0.42 3.73
CA GLY A 69 17.43 1.19 4.59
C GLY A 69 16.26 0.35 5.12
N GLU A 70 15.60 0.86 6.15
CA GLU A 70 14.36 0.27 6.63
C GLU A 70 13.24 0.43 5.59
N VAL A 71 12.50 -0.64 5.33
CA VAL A 71 11.41 -0.65 4.36
C VAL A 71 10.28 -1.56 4.82
N ALA A 72 9.06 -1.15 4.54
CA ALA A 72 7.88 -2.00 4.61
C ALA A 72 7.11 -1.92 3.29
N VAL A 73 6.38 -2.98 2.96
CA VAL A 73 5.61 -3.07 1.72
C VAL A 73 4.15 -3.31 2.03
N MET A 74 3.26 -2.65 1.29
CA MET A 74 1.82 -2.82 1.43
C MET A 74 1.10 -2.84 0.08
N SER A 75 -0.11 -3.35 0.05
CA SER A 75 -0.99 -3.31 -1.12
C SER A 75 -2.46 -3.38 -0.71
N PHE A 76 -3.34 -2.84 -1.55
CA PHE A 76 -4.79 -3.11 -1.48
C PHE A 76 -5.13 -4.54 -1.88
N ASN A 77 -4.29 -5.15 -2.74
CA ASN A 77 -4.51 -6.53 -3.18
C ASN A 77 -3.82 -7.52 -2.23
N PRO A 78 -4.56 -8.32 -1.44
CA PRO A 78 -3.96 -9.32 -0.55
C PRO A 78 -3.09 -10.34 -1.28
N ASN A 79 -3.42 -10.67 -2.55
CA ASN A 79 -2.60 -11.59 -3.35
C ASN A 79 -1.23 -11.00 -3.68
N SER A 80 -1.15 -9.69 -3.92
CA SER A 80 0.12 -8.98 -4.16
C SER A 80 1.02 -9.04 -2.92
N VAL A 81 0.45 -8.81 -1.73
CA VAL A 81 1.18 -8.90 -0.46
C VAL A 81 1.73 -10.31 -0.24
N VAL A 82 0.90 -11.34 -0.46
CA VAL A 82 1.33 -12.75 -0.35
C VAL A 82 2.41 -13.08 -1.38
N ALA A 83 2.25 -12.66 -2.63
CA ALA A 83 3.23 -12.91 -3.69
C ALA A 83 4.60 -12.27 -3.36
N PHE A 84 4.61 -11.02 -2.87
CA PHE A 84 5.82 -10.35 -2.44
C PHE A 84 6.45 -11.04 -1.22
N GLY A 85 5.64 -11.38 -0.21
CA GLY A 85 6.10 -12.05 1.01
C GLY A 85 6.76 -13.42 0.78
N ASN A 86 6.31 -14.14 -0.23
CA ASN A 86 6.95 -15.40 -0.66
C ASN A 86 8.38 -15.19 -1.22
N ILE A 87 8.70 -13.98 -1.69
CA ILE A 87 10.03 -13.63 -2.20
C ILE A 87 10.88 -12.98 -1.10
N ARG A 88 10.29 -12.10 -0.29
CA ARG A 88 10.97 -11.28 0.72
C ARG A 88 10.25 -11.37 2.08
N ALA A 89 10.36 -12.52 2.72
CA ALA A 89 9.80 -12.77 4.05
C ALA A 89 10.47 -11.94 5.18
N ASP A 90 11.58 -11.30 4.89
CA ASP A 90 12.34 -10.43 5.80
C ASP A 90 11.78 -9.01 5.89
N ILE A 91 10.91 -8.60 4.95
CA ILE A 91 10.33 -7.25 4.90
C ILE A 91 8.94 -7.25 5.54
N PRO A 92 8.66 -6.31 6.49
CA PRO A 92 7.33 -6.15 7.04
C PRO A 92 6.27 -5.86 5.98
N LEU A 93 5.12 -6.53 6.08
CA LEU A 93 4.03 -6.46 5.12
C LEU A 93 2.77 -5.88 5.74
N GLY A 94 2.01 -5.12 4.97
CA GLY A 94 0.74 -4.55 5.38
C GLY A 94 -0.36 -4.65 4.32
N LEU A 95 -1.61 -4.58 4.77
CA LEU A 95 -2.76 -4.37 3.88
C LEU A 95 -3.17 -2.91 3.87
N VAL A 96 -3.34 -2.34 2.67
CA VAL A 96 -4.08 -1.09 2.51
C VAL A 96 -5.55 -1.43 2.46
N THR A 97 -6.35 -0.75 3.25
CA THR A 97 -7.75 -1.12 3.47
C THR A 97 -8.68 0.08 3.42
N ASP A 98 -9.95 -0.18 3.07
CA ASP A 98 -11.00 0.81 2.90
C ASP A 98 -12.37 0.13 3.16
N ARG A 99 -13.46 0.88 3.16
CA ARG A 99 -14.83 0.34 3.05
C ARG A 99 -15.14 -0.26 1.70
N PHE A 100 -14.34 0.09 0.69
CA PHE A 100 -14.53 -0.32 -0.70
C PHE A 100 -15.91 0.08 -1.23
N GLU A 101 -16.28 1.36 -1.04
CA GLU A 101 -17.55 1.90 -1.52
C GLU A 101 -17.68 1.79 -3.06
N PRO A 102 -18.90 1.56 -3.61
CA PRO A 102 -19.07 1.34 -5.04
C PRO A 102 -18.55 2.47 -5.93
N ASP A 103 -18.67 3.71 -5.48
CA ASP A 103 -18.26 4.89 -6.26
C ASP A 103 -16.73 5.01 -6.36
N ASP A 104 -16.01 4.58 -5.33
CA ASP A 104 -14.55 4.60 -5.31
C ASP A 104 -13.95 3.36 -5.98
N TRP A 105 -14.67 2.24 -5.98
CA TRP A 105 -14.22 0.95 -6.48
C TRP A 105 -15.18 0.33 -7.50
N PRO A 106 -15.49 1.04 -8.61
CA PRO A 106 -16.52 0.60 -9.58
C PRO A 106 -16.14 -0.67 -10.35
N SER A 107 -14.84 -0.99 -10.45
CA SER A 107 -14.36 -2.21 -11.11
C SER A 107 -14.58 -3.48 -10.29
N LEU A 108 -14.73 -3.36 -8.96
CA LEU A 108 -14.89 -4.52 -8.08
C LEU A 108 -16.36 -4.96 -8.00
N SER A 109 -16.59 -6.28 -8.00
CA SER A 109 -17.90 -6.83 -7.71
C SER A 109 -18.34 -6.50 -6.27
N ALA A 110 -19.64 -6.41 -6.04
CA ALA A 110 -20.20 -6.15 -4.70
C ALA A 110 -19.72 -7.18 -3.66
N GLU A 111 -19.60 -8.44 -4.06
CA GLU A 111 -19.12 -9.53 -3.22
C GLU A 111 -17.65 -9.30 -2.85
N ARG A 112 -16.79 -8.95 -3.82
CA ARG A 112 -15.36 -8.68 -3.57
C ARG A 112 -15.17 -7.46 -2.67
N ARG A 113 -15.91 -6.38 -2.90
CA ARG A 113 -15.88 -5.19 -2.03
C ARG A 113 -16.25 -5.54 -0.60
N LYS A 114 -17.36 -6.27 -0.40
CA LYS A 114 -17.80 -6.71 0.92
C LYS A 114 -16.75 -7.56 1.62
N TYR A 115 -16.11 -8.47 0.89
CA TYR A 115 -15.05 -9.32 1.43
C TYR A 115 -13.84 -8.50 1.89
N LEU A 116 -13.34 -7.61 1.04
CA LEU A 116 -12.17 -6.77 1.36
C LEU A 116 -12.44 -5.81 2.52
N ALA A 117 -13.66 -5.24 2.60
CA ALA A 117 -14.06 -4.35 3.70
C ALA A 117 -14.04 -5.02 5.08
N GLN A 118 -14.15 -6.34 5.15
CA GLN A 118 -14.02 -7.08 6.42
C GLN A 118 -12.58 -7.30 6.86
N ILE A 119 -11.59 -6.94 6.03
CA ILE A 119 -10.15 -7.17 6.28
C ILE A 119 -9.86 -8.65 6.61
N SER A 120 -10.63 -9.56 6.02
CA SER A 120 -10.59 -10.99 6.33
C SER A 120 -9.25 -11.66 6.00
N ASP A 121 -8.51 -11.08 5.04
CA ASP A 121 -7.20 -11.59 4.63
C ASP A 121 -6.08 -11.32 5.66
N PHE A 122 -6.31 -10.47 6.69
CA PHE A 122 -5.28 -10.13 7.67
C PHE A 122 -4.66 -11.37 8.31
N GLY A 123 -5.49 -12.30 8.76
CA GLY A 123 -5.03 -13.50 9.45
C GLY A 123 -4.33 -14.54 8.57
N THR A 124 -4.45 -14.45 7.25
CA THR A 124 -3.96 -15.47 6.30
C THR A 124 -2.88 -14.96 5.35
N SER A 125 -2.71 -13.65 5.21
CA SER A 125 -1.76 -13.04 4.27
C SER A 125 -0.35 -12.81 4.84
N GLY A 126 -0.12 -13.12 6.12
CA GLY A 126 1.17 -12.94 6.76
C GLY A 126 1.56 -11.47 7.03
N VAL A 127 0.59 -10.56 7.00
CA VAL A 127 0.81 -9.13 7.25
C VAL A 127 0.88 -8.83 8.73
N GLY A 128 1.66 -7.80 9.10
CA GLY A 128 1.85 -7.34 10.47
C GLY A 128 1.13 -6.02 10.79
N PHE A 129 0.61 -5.29 9.79
CA PHE A 129 -0.08 -4.02 9.99
C PHE A 129 -1.15 -3.78 8.92
N ILE A 130 -2.00 -2.78 9.17
CA ILE A 130 -2.91 -2.23 8.16
C ILE A 130 -2.65 -0.73 7.96
N SER A 131 -2.96 -0.23 6.75
CA SER A 131 -3.07 1.20 6.46
C SER A 131 -4.48 1.49 5.97
N HIS A 132 -5.31 2.13 6.81
CA HIS A 132 -6.75 2.29 6.57
C HIS A 132 -7.13 3.73 6.21
N ASN A 133 -8.23 3.90 5.49
CA ASN A 133 -8.76 5.23 5.18
C ASN A 133 -9.02 6.04 6.48
N GLN A 134 -8.43 7.22 6.58
CA GLN A 134 -8.44 8.03 7.80
C GLN A 134 -9.84 8.49 8.25
N THR A 135 -10.81 8.50 7.33
CA THR A 135 -12.20 8.86 7.65
C THR A 135 -12.99 7.70 8.25
N GLN A 136 -12.44 6.49 8.25
CA GLN A 136 -13.11 5.22 8.57
C GLN A 136 -12.42 4.44 9.71
N LEU A 137 -11.50 5.07 10.45
CA LEU A 137 -10.69 4.42 11.49
C LEU A 137 -11.49 3.81 12.65
N THR A 138 -12.76 4.21 12.83
CA THR A 138 -13.66 3.65 13.84
C THR A 138 -14.45 2.43 13.37
N ASP A 139 -14.23 1.99 12.15
CA ASP A 139 -14.97 0.84 11.61
C ASP A 139 -14.70 -0.44 12.40
N PRO A 140 -15.70 -1.30 12.56
CA PRO A 140 -15.58 -2.48 13.40
C PRO A 140 -14.39 -3.39 13.09
N PRO A 141 -14.04 -3.69 11.81
CA PRO A 141 -12.88 -4.50 11.49
C PRO A 141 -11.55 -3.87 11.95
N VAL A 142 -11.41 -2.54 11.78
CA VAL A 142 -10.23 -1.78 12.22
C VAL A 142 -10.12 -1.79 13.74
N SER A 143 -11.23 -1.51 14.42
CA SER A 143 -11.30 -1.51 15.89
C SER A 143 -10.95 -2.88 16.46
N ALA A 144 -11.40 -3.96 15.83
CA ALA A 144 -11.11 -5.33 16.24
C ALA A 144 -9.62 -5.66 16.11
N LEU A 145 -8.96 -5.27 15.00
CA LEU A 145 -7.53 -5.48 14.81
C LEU A 145 -6.71 -4.63 15.80
N LYS A 146 -7.10 -3.36 15.98
CA LYS A 146 -6.45 -2.46 16.96
C LYS A 146 -6.51 -3.03 18.38
N ALA A 147 -7.65 -3.59 18.79
CA ALA A 147 -7.82 -4.23 20.10
C ALA A 147 -6.92 -5.47 20.29
N GLN A 148 -6.48 -6.11 19.20
CA GLN A 148 -5.53 -7.21 19.20
C GLN A 148 -4.07 -6.73 19.19
N GLY A 149 -3.82 -5.41 19.23
CA GLY A 149 -2.47 -4.82 19.18
C GLY A 149 -1.87 -4.70 17.79
N VAL A 150 -2.67 -4.87 16.73
CA VAL A 150 -2.20 -4.68 15.35
C VAL A 150 -1.91 -3.19 15.11
N PRO A 151 -0.72 -2.83 14.60
CA PRO A 151 -0.42 -1.47 14.19
C PRO A 151 -1.36 -1.00 13.08
N VAL A 152 -1.93 0.21 13.26
CA VAL A 152 -2.84 0.85 12.31
C VAL A 152 -2.21 2.14 11.79
N LEU A 153 -1.83 2.16 10.53
CA LEU A 153 -1.51 3.36 9.78
C LEU A 153 -2.77 3.89 9.12
N CYS A 154 -2.74 5.13 8.62
CA CYS A 154 -3.88 5.63 7.84
C CYS A 154 -3.46 6.56 6.70
N TRP A 155 -4.34 6.63 5.70
CA TRP A 155 -4.23 7.43 4.47
C TRP A 155 -5.56 8.12 4.15
N THR A 156 -5.65 9.15 3.37
CA THR A 156 -4.62 10.11 3.06
C THR A 156 -4.84 11.32 3.94
N VAL A 157 -3.87 11.71 4.71
CA VAL A 157 -3.93 12.87 5.61
C VAL A 157 -3.41 14.09 4.85
N ARG A 158 -4.23 15.16 4.75
CA ARG A 158 -3.93 16.34 3.94
C ARG A 158 -3.87 17.65 4.73
N SER A 159 -4.13 17.59 6.04
CA SER A 159 -4.10 18.78 6.89
C SER A 159 -3.69 18.44 8.32
N PRO A 160 -3.17 19.44 9.09
CA PRO A 160 -2.86 19.24 10.50
C PRO A 160 -4.08 18.85 11.34
N ASP A 161 -5.28 19.29 10.94
CA ASP A 161 -6.50 18.91 11.64
C ASP A 161 -6.88 17.45 11.41
N GLU A 162 -6.70 16.95 10.20
CA GLU A 162 -6.88 15.53 9.89
C GLU A 162 -5.86 14.69 10.65
N GLU A 163 -4.58 15.09 10.67
CA GLU A 163 -3.55 14.41 11.43
C GLU A 163 -3.90 14.30 12.91
N ARG A 164 -4.30 15.42 13.54
CA ARG A 164 -4.70 15.41 14.95
C ARG A 164 -5.87 14.45 15.23
N ARG A 165 -6.83 14.36 14.31
CA ARG A 165 -7.94 13.40 14.43
C ARG A 165 -7.49 11.98 14.26
N ALA A 166 -6.72 11.70 13.20
CA ALA A 166 -6.26 10.36 12.85
C ALA A 166 -5.37 9.76 13.94
N ARG A 167 -4.44 10.54 14.49
CA ARG A 167 -3.52 10.09 15.56
C ARG A 167 -4.18 9.77 16.90
N ARG A 168 -5.49 9.99 17.05
CA ARG A 168 -6.23 9.48 18.23
C ARG A 168 -6.45 7.96 18.16
N ILE A 169 -6.34 7.38 16.97
CA ILE A 169 -6.60 5.97 16.71
C ILE A 169 -5.40 5.34 15.97
N ALA A 170 -4.94 5.95 14.89
CA ALA A 170 -3.83 5.44 14.11
C ALA A 170 -2.48 5.65 14.82
N ASP A 171 -1.58 4.69 14.67
CA ASP A 171 -0.23 4.72 15.22
C ASP A 171 0.69 5.59 14.36
N ASN A 172 0.42 5.68 13.06
CA ASN A 172 1.10 6.61 12.16
C ASN A 172 0.20 6.99 10.97
N ILE A 173 0.63 7.99 10.20
CA ILE A 173 -0.09 8.53 9.03
C ILE A 173 0.76 8.40 7.77
N THR A 174 0.08 8.28 6.62
CA THR A 174 0.68 8.30 5.28
C THR A 174 -0.10 9.25 4.36
#